data_6443d16ff4ddc8066143db37766d2d14
#
_entry.id   6443d16ff4ddc8066143db37766d2d14
#
_cell.length_a   1.000
_cell.length_b   1.000
_cell.length_c   1.000
_cell.angle_alpha   90.00
_cell.angle_beta   90.00
_cell.angle_gamma   90.00
#
_symmetry.space_group_name_H-M   'P 1'
#
loop_
_entity.id
_entity.type
_entity.pdbx_description
1 polymer ?
#
loop_
_entity_poly.entity_id
_entity_poly.type
_entity_poly.pdbx_seq_one_letter_code
_entity_poly.pdbx_strand_id
1 'polypeptide(L)'
;MVYQRGTKGSYQNWADEVGDHSYTWSKFLPWFQKSVNFSPPNMDARPANSTPIYDEGIVGKGGPISASYPNWPQAIATWVVEGLKAIGMPVIDGFNSGKLLGQAYATFSIDGKTMLRSSSSTAFLQPNLGNTDLYLYHLTLAKKVVFDADKKATGVVVNTMGSQYTLKANKEVIVSSGVFGSPQLLMVSGVGPAETLKQLDIPVVADRPGVGKNLQDHIYYGITYRINAITFSSLINPEFAAEQKALFQANATGIYTNPTADVIGWEKIPAHLRKGWSNETLSALAKFPKDWPEAEYISLGSWLGEDFDSRFADPADGYNYGTLVCAVTTPLSRGSVSISSADTAVQPIIDPNSLTHPADADVAVAAFKRAREFWATDVMKKLAIGDEIYPGPDVATDEEILASIRRSYNAIYHASCTNKMGKKDDPLAVVDPKARVYGVKNLRVVDASAFPLLPPGHPESTVYALAEKIACDIAGNCAEPPLQTNYPTNPMNSTYPTVPSKCGKKRRN
;
A
#
# COMPACT_ATOMS: atom_id res chain seq x y z
N MET A 1 -1.87 -4.02 -5.08
CA MET A 1 -3.21 -4.58 -5.41
C MET A 1 -4.13 -4.70 -4.19
N VAL A 2 -3.62 -4.71 -2.95
CA VAL A 2 -4.51 -4.68 -1.78
C VAL A 2 -5.30 -3.38 -1.78
N TYR A 3 -6.64 -3.47 -1.79
CA TYR A 3 -7.55 -2.33 -1.75
C TYR A 3 -8.08 -2.15 -0.34
N GLN A 4 -7.57 -1.18 0.37
CA GLN A 4 -7.98 -0.87 1.74
C GLN A 4 -7.79 0.62 2.02
N ARG A 5 -8.25 1.09 3.18
CA ARG A 5 -8.14 2.49 3.59
C ARG A 5 -7.36 2.60 4.89
N GLY A 6 -6.78 3.76 5.14
CA GLY A 6 -6.17 4.09 6.42
C GLY A 6 -7.20 4.18 7.56
N THR A 7 -6.73 4.51 8.76
CA THR A 7 -7.58 4.66 9.93
C THR A 7 -8.27 6.02 9.98
N LYS A 8 -9.35 6.12 10.74
CA LYS A 8 -10.03 7.42 10.97
C LYS A 8 -9.09 8.47 11.54
N GLY A 9 -8.23 8.05 12.49
CA GLY A 9 -7.23 8.93 13.10
C GLY A 9 -6.17 9.38 12.11
N SER A 10 -5.78 8.55 11.13
CA SER A 10 -4.79 8.94 10.11
C SER A 10 -5.31 10.07 9.22
N TYR A 11 -6.59 10.04 8.83
CA TYR A 11 -7.20 11.12 8.05
C TYR A 11 -7.52 12.36 8.89
N GLN A 12 -7.72 12.20 10.21
CA GLN A 12 -7.75 13.37 11.10
C GLN A 12 -6.40 14.06 11.13
N ASN A 13 -5.29 13.30 11.30
CA ASN A 13 -3.93 13.86 11.23
C ASN A 13 -3.65 14.52 9.88
N TRP A 14 -4.12 13.91 8.77
CA TRP A 14 -4.03 14.54 7.45
C TRP A 14 -4.71 15.91 7.43
N ALA A 15 -5.98 15.98 7.86
CA ALA A 15 -6.75 17.21 7.89
C ALA A 15 -6.08 18.31 8.74
N ASP A 16 -5.54 17.93 9.91
CA ASP A 16 -4.85 18.84 10.84
C ASP A 16 -3.53 19.36 10.24
N GLU A 17 -2.77 18.48 9.59
CA GLU A 17 -1.49 18.80 8.94
C GLU A 17 -1.67 19.81 7.80
N VAL A 18 -2.69 19.60 6.96
CA VAL A 18 -2.95 20.49 5.82
C VAL A 18 -3.83 21.70 6.16
N GLY A 19 -4.49 21.68 7.34
CA GLY A 19 -5.43 22.74 7.77
C GLY A 19 -6.74 22.75 6.96
N ASP A 20 -7.18 21.57 6.48
CA ASP A 20 -8.42 21.41 5.71
C ASP A 20 -9.22 20.20 6.17
N HIS A 21 -10.33 20.46 6.88
CA HIS A 21 -11.20 19.43 7.42
C HIS A 21 -11.94 18.59 6.37
N SER A 22 -11.89 18.97 5.09
CA SER A 22 -12.42 18.12 4.01
C SER A 22 -11.65 16.81 3.79
N TYR A 23 -10.48 16.66 4.44
CA TYR A 23 -9.69 15.43 4.49
C TYR A 23 -9.95 14.55 5.72
N THR A 24 -10.85 14.96 6.65
CA THR A 24 -11.28 14.08 7.73
C THR A 24 -11.99 12.85 7.18
N TRP A 25 -11.96 11.74 7.92
CA TRP A 25 -12.58 10.48 7.49
C TRP A 25 -13.98 10.65 6.91
N SER A 26 -14.88 11.32 7.65
CA SER A 26 -16.27 11.47 7.25
C SER A 26 -16.47 12.26 5.96
N LYS A 27 -15.56 13.21 5.67
CA LYS A 27 -15.60 14.06 4.47
C LYS A 27 -14.83 13.44 3.29
N PHE A 28 -13.87 12.58 3.59
CA PHE A 28 -13.07 11.94 2.56
C PHE A 28 -13.65 10.59 2.11
N LEU A 29 -14.42 9.90 2.96
CA LEU A 29 -15.08 8.63 2.66
C LEU A 29 -15.90 8.63 1.37
N PRO A 30 -16.73 9.66 1.05
CA PRO A 30 -17.48 9.69 -0.19
C PRO A 30 -16.60 9.62 -1.46
N TRP A 31 -15.39 10.16 -1.41
CA TRP A 31 -14.43 10.11 -2.53
C TRP A 31 -13.84 8.71 -2.71
N PHE A 32 -13.58 7.99 -1.61
CA PHE A 32 -13.23 6.58 -1.68
C PHE A 32 -14.35 5.76 -2.33
N GLN A 33 -15.59 5.96 -1.89
CA GLN A 33 -16.75 5.23 -2.41
C GLN A 33 -17.02 5.56 -3.89
N LYS A 34 -16.81 6.80 -4.31
CA LYS A 34 -16.94 7.24 -5.71
C LYS A 34 -15.95 6.52 -6.62
N SER A 35 -14.74 6.23 -6.15
CA SER A 35 -13.68 5.65 -6.97
C SER A 35 -13.85 4.16 -7.23
N VAL A 36 -14.69 3.43 -6.47
CA VAL A 36 -14.69 1.96 -6.44
C VAL A 36 -16.04 1.34 -6.72
N ASN A 37 -16.01 0.17 -7.37
CA ASN A 37 -17.15 -0.75 -7.53
C ASN A 37 -16.79 -2.08 -6.88
N PHE A 38 -17.29 -2.28 -5.66
CA PHE A 38 -17.06 -3.50 -4.91
C PHE A 38 -17.98 -4.64 -5.41
N SER A 39 -17.39 -5.81 -5.60
CA SER A 39 -18.09 -7.08 -5.85
C SER A 39 -17.88 -8.03 -4.67
N PRO A 40 -18.94 -8.61 -4.10
CA PRO A 40 -18.83 -9.65 -3.08
C PRO A 40 -17.97 -10.84 -3.53
N PRO A 41 -17.42 -11.62 -2.58
CA PRO A 41 -16.69 -12.84 -2.92
C PRO A 41 -17.60 -13.86 -3.60
N ASN A 42 -17.05 -14.57 -4.59
CA ASN A 42 -17.74 -15.69 -5.21
C ASN A 42 -17.62 -16.93 -4.29
N MET A 43 -18.67 -17.20 -3.50
CA MET A 43 -18.65 -18.31 -2.54
C MET A 43 -18.80 -19.69 -3.18
N ASP A 44 -19.20 -19.78 -4.44
CA ASP A 44 -19.21 -21.07 -5.18
C ASP A 44 -17.79 -21.51 -5.56
N ALA A 45 -16.86 -20.56 -5.66
CA ALA A 45 -15.45 -20.82 -5.97
C ALA A 45 -14.55 -20.92 -4.74
N ARG A 46 -15.03 -20.51 -3.55
CA ARG A 46 -14.25 -20.46 -2.31
C ARG A 46 -14.66 -21.55 -1.33
N PRO A 47 -13.70 -22.20 -0.63
CA PRO A 47 -14.02 -23.08 0.48
C PRO A 47 -14.77 -22.35 1.60
N ALA A 48 -15.74 -23.00 2.23
CA ALA A 48 -16.58 -22.41 3.28
C ALA A 48 -15.77 -21.86 4.47
N ASN A 49 -14.62 -22.46 4.80
CA ASN A 49 -13.74 -22.01 5.88
C ASN A 49 -12.87 -20.78 5.51
N SER A 50 -13.03 -20.25 4.30
CA SER A 50 -12.32 -19.05 3.81
C SER A 50 -13.27 -17.89 3.49
N THR A 51 -14.43 -17.85 4.15
CA THR A 51 -15.44 -16.80 3.96
C THR A 51 -14.97 -15.47 4.55
N PRO A 52 -14.82 -14.40 3.75
CA PRO A 52 -14.52 -13.08 4.27
C PRO A 52 -15.70 -12.50 5.04
N ILE A 53 -15.42 -11.70 6.06
CA ILE A 53 -16.39 -10.80 6.70
C ILE A 53 -16.17 -9.41 6.13
N TYR A 54 -17.22 -8.73 5.69
CA TYR A 54 -17.12 -7.40 5.09
C TYR A 54 -18.41 -6.60 5.25
N ASP A 55 -18.30 -5.28 5.22
CA ASP A 55 -19.43 -4.36 5.12
C ASP A 55 -19.46 -3.78 3.68
N GLU A 56 -20.41 -4.28 2.89
CA GLU A 56 -20.57 -3.88 1.49
C GLU A 56 -20.87 -2.39 1.34
N GLY A 57 -21.68 -1.84 2.28
CA GLY A 57 -22.10 -0.44 2.25
C GLY A 57 -20.95 0.54 2.46
N ILE A 58 -19.90 0.10 3.17
CA ILE A 58 -18.75 0.98 3.43
C ILE A 58 -17.76 1.00 2.27
N VAL A 59 -17.62 -0.08 1.50
CA VAL A 59 -16.63 -0.14 0.43
C VAL A 59 -16.99 0.78 -0.72
N GLY A 60 -18.21 0.72 -1.23
CA GLY A 60 -18.71 1.56 -2.32
C GLY A 60 -19.05 0.79 -3.59
N LYS A 61 -19.96 1.35 -4.40
CA LYS A 61 -20.43 0.78 -5.67
C LYS A 61 -20.51 1.84 -6.77
N GLY A 62 -20.43 1.37 -8.02
CA GLY A 62 -20.63 2.22 -9.20
C GLY A 62 -19.43 3.06 -9.61
N GLY A 63 -18.33 3.00 -8.88
CA GLY A 63 -17.08 3.63 -9.28
C GLY A 63 -16.32 2.83 -10.35
N PRO A 64 -15.28 3.40 -10.96
CA PRO A 64 -14.58 2.77 -12.08
C PRO A 64 -13.60 1.65 -11.66
N ILE A 65 -13.03 1.70 -10.46
CA ILE A 65 -12.10 0.67 -9.97
C ILE A 65 -12.89 -0.52 -9.45
N SER A 66 -12.66 -1.69 -9.99
CA SER A 66 -13.22 -2.93 -9.45
C SER A 66 -12.41 -3.39 -8.23
N ALA A 67 -13.12 -3.78 -7.16
CA ALA A 67 -12.51 -4.39 -5.99
C ALA A 67 -13.30 -5.65 -5.59
N SER A 68 -12.58 -6.73 -5.25
CA SER A 68 -13.18 -8.01 -4.84
C SER A 68 -12.19 -8.86 -4.05
N TYR A 69 -12.59 -10.07 -3.75
CA TYR A 69 -11.76 -11.13 -3.16
C TYR A 69 -11.37 -12.15 -4.22
N PRO A 70 -10.18 -12.77 -4.16
CA PRO A 70 -9.77 -13.83 -5.08
C PRO A 70 -10.73 -15.02 -5.04
N ASN A 71 -10.99 -15.63 -6.18
CA ASN A 71 -11.80 -16.85 -6.25
C ASN A 71 -11.09 -18.06 -5.64
N TRP A 72 -9.78 -18.06 -5.57
CA TRP A 72 -8.98 -19.11 -4.94
C TRP A 72 -8.18 -18.53 -3.76
N PRO A 73 -8.64 -18.72 -2.52
CA PRO A 73 -7.84 -18.40 -1.34
C PRO A 73 -6.75 -19.45 -1.15
N GLN A 74 -5.56 -19.02 -0.76
CA GLN A 74 -4.47 -19.94 -0.46
C GLN A 74 -4.80 -20.82 0.74
N ALA A 75 -4.38 -22.08 0.72
CA ALA A 75 -4.60 -23.00 1.82
C ALA A 75 -4.00 -22.51 3.16
N ILE A 76 -2.87 -21.80 3.10
CA ILE A 76 -2.23 -21.20 4.29
C ILE A 76 -3.13 -20.14 4.95
N ALA A 77 -4.01 -19.45 4.20
CA ALA A 77 -4.79 -18.33 4.73
C ALA A 77 -5.67 -18.74 5.93
N THR A 78 -6.30 -19.90 5.88
CA THR A 78 -7.15 -20.39 6.97
C THR A 78 -6.34 -20.71 8.23
N TRP A 79 -5.11 -21.20 8.05
CA TRP A 79 -4.17 -21.42 9.15
C TRP A 79 -3.69 -20.10 9.75
N VAL A 80 -3.43 -19.10 8.92
CA VAL A 80 -3.02 -17.77 9.38
C VAL A 80 -4.13 -17.13 10.21
N VAL A 81 -5.40 -17.23 9.79
CA VAL A 81 -6.53 -16.73 10.60
C VAL A 81 -6.50 -17.33 12.00
N GLU A 82 -6.35 -18.65 12.13
CA GLU A 82 -6.35 -19.31 13.43
C GLU A 82 -5.06 -19.06 14.23
N GLY A 83 -3.90 -18.97 13.55
CA GLY A 83 -2.63 -18.62 14.17
C GLY A 83 -2.62 -17.19 14.73
N LEU A 84 -3.13 -16.22 14.01
CA LEU A 84 -3.27 -14.85 14.50
C LEU A 84 -4.28 -14.73 15.65
N LYS A 85 -5.37 -15.51 15.63
CA LYS A 85 -6.29 -15.63 16.80
C LYS A 85 -5.55 -16.19 18.01
N ALA A 86 -4.72 -17.21 17.83
CA ALA A 86 -3.99 -17.86 18.93
C ALA A 86 -3.02 -16.91 19.62
N ILE A 87 -2.49 -15.90 18.92
CA ILE A 87 -1.70 -14.83 19.53
C ILE A 87 -2.54 -13.63 19.97
N GLY A 88 -3.87 -13.72 19.95
CA GLY A 88 -4.79 -12.72 20.49
C GLY A 88 -5.25 -11.64 19.51
N MET A 89 -5.02 -11.77 18.21
CA MET A 89 -5.46 -10.79 17.22
C MET A 89 -6.92 -11.05 16.82
N PRO A 90 -7.86 -10.10 17.05
CA PRO A 90 -9.27 -10.30 16.77
C PRO A 90 -9.55 -10.28 15.24
N VAL A 91 -10.55 -11.05 14.81
CA VAL A 91 -11.10 -10.93 13.45
C VAL A 91 -12.01 -9.70 13.39
N ILE A 92 -11.89 -8.94 12.31
CA ILE A 92 -12.69 -7.73 12.04
C ILE A 92 -13.42 -7.84 10.68
N ASP A 93 -14.28 -6.87 10.42
CA ASP A 93 -15.15 -6.76 9.24
C ASP A 93 -14.46 -6.14 8.02
N GLY A 94 -13.16 -6.40 7.85
CA GLY A 94 -12.35 -5.88 6.74
C GLY A 94 -11.71 -4.53 7.05
N PHE A 95 -11.03 -3.96 6.04
CA PHE A 95 -10.13 -2.81 6.21
C PHE A 95 -10.60 -1.54 5.49
N ASN A 96 -11.88 -1.44 5.16
CA ASN A 96 -12.43 -0.30 4.42
C ASN A 96 -13.28 0.66 5.27
N SER A 97 -13.47 0.36 6.56
CA SER A 97 -14.30 1.15 7.49
C SER A 97 -13.53 2.23 8.28
N GLY A 98 -12.22 2.39 8.01
CA GLY A 98 -11.35 3.25 8.80
C GLY A 98 -10.91 2.61 10.13
N LYS A 99 -11.01 1.28 10.23
CA LYS A 99 -10.48 0.44 11.31
C LYS A 99 -9.51 -0.56 10.72
N LEU A 100 -8.35 -0.70 11.34
CA LEU A 100 -7.33 -1.67 10.91
C LEU A 100 -6.98 -2.67 12.02
N LEU A 101 -6.99 -2.27 13.30
CA LEU A 101 -6.54 -3.14 14.41
C LEU A 101 -7.35 -4.44 14.47
N GLY A 102 -6.72 -5.54 14.09
CA GLY A 102 -7.28 -6.88 13.96
C GLY A 102 -6.85 -7.55 12.66
N GLN A 103 -7.50 -8.63 12.30
CA GLN A 103 -7.21 -9.39 11.08
C GLN A 103 -8.46 -9.62 10.23
N ALA A 104 -8.28 -9.70 8.92
CA ALA A 104 -9.33 -10.03 7.98
C ALA A 104 -8.76 -10.56 6.67
N TYR A 105 -9.59 -11.19 5.86
CA TYR A 105 -9.31 -11.34 4.44
C TYR A 105 -9.27 -9.96 3.77
N ALA A 106 -8.24 -9.70 3.00
CA ALA A 106 -8.07 -8.43 2.29
C ALA A 106 -8.89 -8.38 0.99
N THR A 107 -9.38 -7.21 0.65
CA THR A 107 -9.90 -6.92 -0.69
C THR A 107 -8.77 -6.49 -1.61
N PHE A 108 -8.93 -6.75 -2.91
CA PHE A 108 -7.93 -6.44 -3.93
C PHE A 108 -8.58 -5.67 -5.08
N SER A 109 -7.79 -4.84 -5.77
CA SER A 109 -8.20 -4.17 -7.01
C SER A 109 -8.21 -5.17 -8.17
N ILE A 110 -9.20 -6.06 -8.15
CA ILE A 110 -9.48 -7.08 -9.16
C ILE A 110 -10.95 -7.04 -9.59
N ASP A 111 -11.21 -7.36 -10.82
CA ASP A 111 -12.56 -7.57 -11.32
C ASP A 111 -13.14 -8.88 -10.77
N GLY A 112 -14.30 -8.82 -10.11
CA GLY A 112 -14.89 -9.97 -9.40
C GLY A 112 -15.35 -11.13 -10.31
N LYS A 113 -15.40 -10.93 -11.64
CA LYS A 113 -15.79 -11.96 -12.60
C LYS A 113 -14.59 -12.57 -13.29
N THR A 114 -13.66 -11.74 -13.75
CA THR A 114 -12.51 -12.17 -14.57
C THR A 114 -11.26 -12.45 -13.73
N MET A 115 -11.23 -11.99 -12.47
CA MET A 115 -10.05 -12.01 -11.59
C MET A 115 -8.84 -11.26 -12.15
N LEU A 116 -9.03 -10.46 -13.17
CA LEU A 116 -7.98 -9.60 -13.71
C LEU A 116 -7.83 -8.33 -12.88
N ARG A 117 -6.59 -7.79 -12.85
CA ARG A 117 -6.31 -6.53 -12.16
C ARG A 117 -7.14 -5.39 -12.73
N SER A 118 -7.82 -4.64 -11.85
CA SER A 118 -8.37 -3.33 -12.15
C SER A 118 -7.31 -2.26 -11.85
N SER A 119 -7.06 -1.36 -12.78
CA SER A 119 -6.04 -0.32 -12.68
C SER A 119 -6.56 0.98 -13.25
N SER A 120 -5.82 2.09 -13.04
CA SER A 120 -6.15 3.38 -13.67
C SER A 120 -6.26 3.28 -15.20
N SER A 121 -5.45 2.41 -15.84
CA SER A 121 -5.56 2.16 -17.27
C SER A 121 -6.89 1.53 -17.66
N THR A 122 -7.27 0.41 -17.01
CA THR A 122 -8.49 -0.33 -17.35
C THR A 122 -9.75 0.37 -16.89
N ALA A 123 -9.70 1.13 -15.80
CA ALA A 123 -10.85 1.75 -15.17
C ALA A 123 -11.14 3.18 -15.68
N PHE A 124 -10.09 3.96 -15.99
CA PHE A 124 -10.26 5.37 -16.36
C PHE A 124 -9.77 5.66 -17.78
N LEU A 125 -8.58 5.16 -18.17
CA LEU A 125 -8.00 5.54 -19.46
C LEU A 125 -8.71 4.85 -20.62
N GLN A 126 -8.70 3.52 -20.67
CA GLN A 126 -9.20 2.75 -21.80
C GLN A 126 -10.69 3.02 -22.14
N PRO A 127 -11.62 3.14 -21.15
CA PRO A 127 -13.02 3.45 -21.45
C PRO A 127 -13.23 4.84 -22.06
N ASN A 128 -12.29 5.78 -21.86
CA ASN A 128 -12.40 7.15 -22.33
C ASN A 128 -11.61 7.46 -23.60
N LEU A 129 -10.71 6.56 -24.03
CA LEU A 129 -10.01 6.73 -25.30
C LEU A 129 -10.99 6.60 -26.47
N GLY A 130 -10.98 7.62 -27.35
CA GLY A 130 -11.83 7.68 -28.53
C GLY A 130 -13.28 8.12 -28.30
N ASN A 131 -13.71 8.26 -27.05
CA ASN A 131 -15.07 8.69 -26.68
C ASN A 131 -15.11 10.10 -26.08
N THR A 132 -13.95 10.71 -25.85
CA THR A 132 -13.82 12.05 -25.24
C THR A 132 -12.69 12.82 -25.95
N ASP A 133 -12.51 14.10 -25.62
CA ASP A 133 -11.38 14.91 -26.07
C ASP A 133 -10.06 14.58 -25.35
N LEU A 134 -9.88 13.32 -24.95
CA LEU A 134 -8.66 12.83 -24.30
C LEU A 134 -7.64 12.37 -25.33
N TYR A 135 -6.47 13.01 -25.36
CA TYR A 135 -5.35 12.64 -26.21
C TYR A 135 -4.24 11.99 -25.38
N LEU A 136 -3.85 10.78 -25.73
CA LEU A 136 -2.76 10.06 -25.09
C LEU A 136 -1.49 10.11 -25.96
N TYR A 137 -0.45 10.76 -25.47
CA TYR A 137 0.90 10.74 -26.04
C TYR A 137 1.72 9.66 -25.33
N HIS A 138 1.68 8.42 -25.81
CA HIS A 138 2.49 7.33 -25.28
C HIS A 138 3.95 7.39 -25.76
N LEU A 139 4.88 6.68 -25.09
CA LEU A 139 6.32 6.73 -25.37
C LEU A 139 6.89 8.16 -25.37
N THR A 140 6.29 9.02 -24.54
CA THR A 140 6.59 10.45 -24.52
C THR A 140 7.05 10.86 -23.10
N LEU A 141 8.33 11.20 -22.99
CA LEU A 141 8.94 11.64 -21.74
C LEU A 141 8.73 13.13 -21.51
N ALA A 142 8.14 13.51 -20.38
CA ALA A 142 8.10 14.90 -19.94
C ALA A 142 9.50 15.37 -19.52
N LYS A 143 9.99 16.42 -20.18
CA LYS A 143 11.33 16.96 -19.97
C LYS A 143 11.34 18.15 -19.02
N LYS A 144 10.33 19.05 -19.11
CA LYS A 144 10.29 20.29 -18.35
C LYS A 144 8.92 20.92 -18.43
N VAL A 145 8.40 21.47 -17.33
CA VAL A 145 7.27 22.40 -17.32
C VAL A 145 7.77 23.79 -17.74
N VAL A 146 7.05 24.43 -18.65
CA VAL A 146 7.36 25.79 -19.15
C VAL A 146 6.57 26.82 -18.37
N PHE A 147 7.26 27.87 -17.94
CA PHE A 147 6.65 29.01 -17.23
C PHE A 147 6.82 30.30 -18.04
N ASP A 148 5.84 31.20 -17.93
CA ASP A 148 5.96 32.58 -18.41
C ASP A 148 6.64 33.49 -17.35
N ALA A 149 6.74 34.79 -17.68
CA ALA A 149 7.36 35.78 -16.80
C ALA A 149 6.63 35.96 -15.45
N ASP A 150 5.32 35.63 -15.39
CA ASP A 150 4.50 35.66 -14.19
C ASP A 150 4.52 34.36 -13.39
N LYS A 151 5.44 33.47 -13.72
CA LYS A 151 5.58 32.11 -13.14
C LYS A 151 4.33 31.24 -13.32
N LYS A 152 3.59 31.45 -14.40
CA LYS A 152 2.42 30.65 -14.77
C LYS A 152 2.87 29.50 -15.67
N ALA A 153 2.49 28.27 -15.34
CA ALA A 153 2.71 27.12 -16.20
C ALA A 153 1.89 27.25 -17.49
N THR A 154 2.57 27.17 -18.63
CA THR A 154 1.99 27.38 -19.98
C THR A 154 2.09 26.15 -20.87
N GLY A 155 2.81 25.10 -20.44
CA GLY A 155 2.97 23.88 -21.19
C GLY A 155 4.05 22.96 -20.63
N VAL A 156 4.32 21.90 -21.35
CA VAL A 156 5.34 20.89 -21.02
C VAL A 156 6.18 20.59 -22.24
N VAL A 157 7.50 20.71 -22.12
CA VAL A 157 8.44 20.19 -23.12
C VAL A 157 8.47 18.67 -22.97
N VAL A 158 8.29 17.98 -24.07
CA VAL A 158 8.24 16.52 -24.13
C VAL A 158 9.19 15.99 -25.19
N ASN A 159 9.59 14.72 -25.06
CA ASN A 159 10.37 13.99 -26.02
C ASN A 159 9.67 12.69 -26.38
N THR A 160 9.29 12.53 -27.65
CA THR A 160 8.70 11.32 -28.20
C THR A 160 9.72 10.66 -29.13
N MET A 161 10.34 9.57 -28.70
CA MET A 161 11.28 8.80 -29.50
C MET A 161 12.40 9.66 -30.20
N GLY A 162 12.96 10.64 -29.45
CA GLY A 162 14.01 11.54 -29.93
C GLY A 162 13.50 12.89 -30.46
N SER A 163 12.22 13.03 -30.78
CA SER A 163 11.63 14.30 -31.23
C SER A 163 11.16 15.13 -30.03
N GLN A 164 11.73 16.30 -29.85
CA GLN A 164 11.37 17.22 -28.77
C GLN A 164 10.43 18.33 -29.27
N TYR A 165 9.35 18.56 -28.52
CA TYR A 165 8.37 19.62 -28.78
C TYR A 165 7.66 20.05 -27.50
N THR A 166 6.83 21.10 -27.59
CA THR A 166 6.09 21.61 -26.45
C THR A 166 4.59 21.37 -26.62
N LEU A 167 3.99 20.69 -25.64
CA LEU A 167 2.54 20.63 -25.47
C LEU A 167 2.09 21.85 -24.68
N LYS A 168 1.24 22.69 -25.26
CA LYS A 168 0.72 23.91 -24.61
C LYS A 168 -0.44 23.58 -23.68
N ALA A 169 -0.51 24.25 -22.54
CA ALA A 169 -1.60 24.16 -21.58
C ALA A 169 -2.34 25.52 -21.50
N ASN A 170 -3.64 25.53 -21.81
CA ASN A 170 -4.45 26.73 -21.78
C ASN A 170 -4.99 27.05 -20.37
N LYS A 171 -5.23 26.01 -19.54
CA LYS A 171 -5.78 26.16 -18.18
C LYS A 171 -4.71 25.90 -17.14
N GLU A 172 -4.28 24.67 -16.99
CA GLU A 172 -3.26 24.27 -16.02
C GLU A 172 -2.50 23.02 -16.46
N VAL A 173 -1.31 22.80 -15.87
CA VAL A 173 -0.53 21.59 -15.96
C VAL A 173 -0.72 20.78 -14.68
N ILE A 174 -0.98 19.48 -14.81
CA ILE A 174 -1.12 18.55 -13.70
C ILE A 174 0.00 17.52 -13.78
N VAL A 175 0.86 17.49 -12.77
CA VAL A 175 1.95 16.52 -12.66
C VAL A 175 1.44 15.34 -11.85
N SER A 176 1.52 14.13 -12.43
CA SER A 176 1.15 12.86 -11.82
C SER A 176 2.18 11.79 -12.19
N SER A 177 3.47 12.15 -12.10
CA SER A 177 4.60 11.29 -12.51
C SER A 177 5.05 10.35 -11.39
N GLY A 178 4.29 10.26 -10.30
CA GLY A 178 4.58 9.42 -9.14
C GLY A 178 5.62 10.02 -8.21
N VAL A 179 5.86 9.30 -7.12
CA VAL A 179 6.63 9.80 -5.95
C VAL A 179 8.07 10.17 -6.29
N PHE A 180 8.65 9.56 -7.30
CA PHE A 180 10.02 9.82 -7.74
C PHE A 180 10.08 10.78 -8.93
N GLY A 181 9.18 10.62 -9.90
CA GLY A 181 9.17 11.43 -11.12
C GLY A 181 8.58 12.83 -10.92
N SER A 182 7.59 13.01 -10.04
CA SER A 182 6.98 14.32 -9.80
C SER A 182 7.94 15.33 -9.18
N PRO A 183 8.68 15.01 -8.10
CA PRO A 183 9.69 15.93 -7.59
C PRO A 183 10.85 16.15 -8.58
N GLN A 184 11.26 15.12 -9.33
CA GLN A 184 12.24 15.25 -10.39
C GLN A 184 11.80 16.29 -11.43
N LEU A 185 10.57 16.13 -11.97
CA LEU A 185 10.04 17.03 -12.99
C LEU A 185 9.90 18.47 -12.45
N LEU A 186 9.50 18.66 -11.20
CA LEU A 186 9.47 19.99 -10.57
C LEU A 186 10.87 20.60 -10.51
N MET A 187 11.87 19.87 -10.02
CA MET A 187 13.25 20.37 -9.88
C MET A 187 13.85 20.74 -11.24
N VAL A 188 13.77 19.87 -12.25
CA VAL A 188 14.30 20.20 -13.59
C VAL A 188 13.56 21.37 -14.26
N SER A 189 12.36 21.71 -13.77
CA SER A 189 11.58 22.86 -14.22
C SER A 189 11.84 24.14 -13.44
N GLY A 190 12.79 24.10 -12.47
CA GLY A 190 13.17 25.26 -11.66
C GLY A 190 12.31 25.46 -10.41
N VAL A 191 11.50 24.47 -9.99
CA VAL A 191 10.73 24.48 -8.76
C VAL A 191 11.32 23.46 -7.79
N GLY A 192 12.05 23.91 -6.78
CA GLY A 192 12.75 23.01 -5.86
C GLY A 192 13.74 23.75 -4.99
N PRO A 193 14.60 23.01 -4.25
CA PRO A 193 15.64 23.60 -3.41
C PRO A 193 16.61 24.45 -4.25
N ALA A 194 16.65 25.76 -4.02
CA ALA A 194 17.41 26.70 -4.84
C ALA A 194 18.90 26.36 -4.95
N GLU A 195 19.48 25.80 -3.90
CA GLU A 195 20.89 25.38 -3.89
C GLU A 195 21.13 24.23 -4.86
N THR A 196 20.32 23.17 -4.82
CA THR A 196 20.39 22.04 -5.75
C THR A 196 20.21 22.49 -7.20
N LEU A 197 19.26 23.39 -7.45
CA LEU A 197 19.00 23.90 -8.80
C LEU A 197 20.18 24.69 -9.36
N LYS A 198 20.79 25.56 -8.53
CA LYS A 198 21.97 26.34 -8.92
C LYS A 198 23.20 25.48 -9.24
N GLN A 199 23.40 24.40 -8.48
CA GLN A 199 24.51 23.45 -8.71
C GLN A 199 24.41 22.74 -10.08
N LEU A 200 23.21 22.70 -10.67
CA LEU A 200 22.92 22.07 -11.96
C LEU A 200 22.59 23.09 -13.07
N ASP A 201 22.92 24.37 -12.84
CA ASP A 201 22.66 25.48 -13.76
C ASP A 201 21.16 25.60 -14.16
N ILE A 202 20.25 25.19 -13.25
CA ILE A 202 18.80 25.29 -13.48
C ILE A 202 18.33 26.64 -12.93
N PRO A 203 17.71 27.50 -13.77
CA PRO A 203 17.13 28.76 -13.32
C PRO A 203 16.06 28.54 -12.26
N VAL A 204 16.16 29.24 -11.12
CA VAL A 204 15.19 29.11 -10.02
C VAL A 204 13.93 29.91 -10.36
N VAL A 205 12.82 29.20 -10.62
CA VAL A 205 11.48 29.77 -10.79
C VAL A 205 10.83 29.99 -9.43
N ALA A 206 10.88 28.99 -8.56
CA ALA A 206 10.42 29.07 -7.19
C ALA A 206 11.30 28.24 -6.26
N ASP A 207 11.84 28.86 -5.22
CA ASP A 207 12.56 28.14 -4.16
C ASP A 207 11.55 27.39 -3.29
N ARG A 208 11.61 26.07 -3.34
CA ARG A 208 10.76 25.13 -2.58
C ARG A 208 11.60 24.02 -1.99
N PRO A 209 12.18 24.24 -0.79
CA PRO A 209 13.09 23.27 -0.18
C PRO A 209 12.45 21.93 0.15
N GLY A 210 11.10 21.85 0.23
CA GLY A 210 10.36 20.62 0.49
C GLY A 210 10.27 19.68 -0.72
N VAL A 211 10.52 20.14 -1.96
CA VAL A 211 10.48 19.27 -3.15
C VAL A 211 11.52 18.16 -3.03
N GLY A 212 11.07 16.93 -3.10
CA GLY A 212 11.88 15.72 -2.94
C GLY A 212 12.23 15.37 -1.49
N LYS A 213 11.80 16.14 -0.49
CA LYS A 213 12.01 15.83 0.94
C LYS A 213 10.83 15.05 1.52
N ASN A 214 11.00 14.53 2.75
CA ASN A 214 9.97 13.85 3.52
C ASN A 214 9.47 12.53 2.87
N LEU A 215 10.30 11.85 2.06
CA LEU A 215 9.96 10.53 1.55
C LEU A 215 9.64 9.58 2.71
N GLN A 216 8.47 8.97 2.66
CA GLN A 216 7.98 7.97 3.59
C GLN A 216 7.65 6.70 2.81
N ASP A 217 7.98 5.55 3.37
CA ASP A 217 7.62 4.24 2.82
C ASP A 217 7.44 3.23 3.95
N HIS A 218 6.62 2.21 3.71
CA HIS A 218 6.55 1.05 4.58
C HIS A 218 7.54 0.01 4.10
N ILE A 219 8.34 -0.50 5.02
CA ILE A 219 9.25 -1.61 4.74
C ILE A 219 8.64 -2.94 5.14
N TYR A 220 9.02 -4.02 4.46
CA TYR A 220 8.63 -5.37 4.84
C TYR A 220 9.82 -6.34 4.79
N TYR A 221 9.70 -7.41 5.54
CA TYR A 221 10.59 -8.56 5.65
C TYR A 221 9.75 -9.76 6.13
N GLY A 222 10.29 -10.96 6.20
CA GLY A 222 9.46 -12.10 6.56
C GLY A 222 10.19 -13.22 7.28
N ILE A 223 9.38 -14.11 7.85
CA ILE A 223 9.82 -15.37 8.46
C ILE A 223 9.19 -16.51 7.68
N THR A 224 10.03 -17.37 7.13
CA THR A 224 9.61 -18.41 6.19
C THR A 224 9.84 -19.80 6.77
N TYR A 225 8.83 -20.66 6.59
CA TYR A 225 8.86 -22.07 6.90
C TYR A 225 8.51 -22.91 5.67
N ARG A 226 9.01 -24.16 5.62
CA ARG A 226 8.40 -25.20 4.79
C ARG A 226 7.05 -25.54 5.38
N ILE A 227 6.04 -25.73 4.51
CA ILE A 227 4.68 -26.03 4.99
C ILE A 227 4.04 -27.19 4.22
N ASN A 228 3.15 -27.90 4.91
CA ASN A 228 2.35 -28.96 4.33
C ASN A 228 1.04 -28.44 3.75
N ALA A 229 1.14 -27.57 2.76
CA ALA A 229 -0.01 -27.03 2.02
C ALA A 229 0.44 -26.58 0.62
N ILE A 230 -0.48 -26.59 -0.35
CA ILE A 230 -0.23 -26.07 -1.70
C ILE A 230 -0.04 -24.56 -1.62
N THR A 231 1.03 -24.07 -2.22
CA THR A 231 1.34 -22.64 -2.33
C THR A 231 1.84 -22.30 -3.75
N PHE A 232 2.25 -21.08 -3.98
CA PHE A 232 2.88 -20.68 -5.25
C PHE A 232 4.17 -21.47 -5.58
N SER A 233 4.83 -22.04 -4.58
CA SER A 233 5.96 -22.96 -4.78
C SER A 233 5.61 -24.15 -5.67
N SER A 234 4.36 -24.64 -5.61
CA SER A 234 3.89 -25.74 -6.47
C SER A 234 3.89 -25.41 -7.95
N LEU A 235 3.91 -24.12 -8.35
CA LEU A 235 3.96 -23.70 -9.75
C LEU A 235 5.31 -23.98 -10.45
N ILE A 236 6.32 -24.40 -9.69
CA ILE A 236 7.58 -24.91 -10.25
C ILE A 236 7.34 -26.21 -11.04
N ASN A 237 6.31 -27.00 -10.67
CA ASN A 237 5.88 -28.15 -11.46
C ASN A 237 5.14 -27.68 -12.72
N PRO A 238 5.66 -27.94 -13.95
CA PRO A 238 5.06 -27.44 -15.18
C PRO A 238 3.65 -27.99 -15.45
N GLU A 239 3.36 -29.23 -15.05
CA GLU A 239 2.04 -29.86 -15.23
C GLU A 239 1.02 -29.16 -14.35
N PHE A 240 1.32 -28.97 -13.07
CA PHE A 240 0.48 -28.21 -12.15
C PHE A 240 0.28 -26.76 -12.63
N ALA A 241 1.34 -26.08 -13.07
CA ALA A 241 1.24 -24.72 -13.60
C ALA A 241 0.34 -24.65 -14.82
N ALA A 242 0.42 -25.62 -15.74
CA ALA A 242 -0.44 -25.68 -16.92
C ALA A 242 -1.91 -25.94 -16.55
N GLU A 243 -2.19 -26.84 -15.61
CA GLU A 243 -3.53 -27.09 -15.09
C GLU A 243 -4.12 -25.81 -14.47
N GLN A 244 -3.38 -25.15 -13.59
CA GLN A 244 -3.85 -23.91 -12.93
C GLN A 244 -4.07 -22.77 -13.92
N LYS A 245 -3.26 -22.69 -14.97
CA LYS A 245 -3.46 -21.73 -16.06
C LYS A 245 -4.75 -22.03 -16.84
N ALA A 246 -5.04 -23.30 -17.11
CA ALA A 246 -6.28 -23.71 -17.77
C ALA A 246 -7.51 -23.37 -16.91
N LEU A 247 -7.46 -23.59 -15.60
CA LEU A 247 -8.53 -23.21 -14.65
C LEU A 247 -8.79 -21.70 -14.67
N PHE A 248 -7.72 -20.91 -14.64
CA PHE A 248 -7.83 -19.45 -14.72
C PHE A 248 -8.47 -19.00 -16.03
N GLN A 249 -8.04 -19.55 -17.16
CA GLN A 249 -8.55 -19.17 -18.48
C GLN A 249 -9.99 -19.59 -18.72
N ALA A 250 -10.39 -20.77 -18.22
CA ALA A 250 -11.73 -21.30 -18.43
C ALA A 250 -12.79 -20.67 -17.50
N ASN A 251 -12.45 -20.48 -16.21
CA ASN A 251 -13.45 -20.22 -15.18
C ASN A 251 -13.04 -19.07 -14.22
N ALA A 252 -11.93 -18.36 -14.47
CA ALA A 252 -11.35 -17.42 -13.53
C ALA A 252 -11.19 -18.01 -12.11
N THR A 253 -10.70 -19.26 -12.02
CA THR A 253 -10.44 -19.97 -10.76
C THR A 253 -8.97 -20.45 -10.68
N GLY A 254 -8.61 -21.16 -9.61
CA GLY A 254 -7.25 -21.64 -9.41
C GLY A 254 -6.29 -20.58 -8.90
N ILE A 255 -5.04 -20.99 -8.70
CA ILE A 255 -4.01 -20.22 -7.99
C ILE A 255 -3.71 -18.86 -8.63
N TYR A 256 -3.82 -18.75 -9.96
CA TYR A 256 -3.55 -17.50 -10.67
C TYR A 256 -4.59 -16.39 -10.43
N THR A 257 -5.71 -16.68 -9.76
CA THR A 257 -6.67 -15.66 -9.32
C THR A 257 -6.21 -14.93 -8.06
N ASN A 258 -5.22 -15.48 -7.35
CA ASN A 258 -4.76 -14.98 -6.06
C ASN A 258 -3.54 -14.05 -6.24
N PRO A 259 -3.55 -12.84 -5.67
CA PRO A 259 -2.41 -11.92 -5.75
C PRO A 259 -1.31 -12.19 -4.71
N THR A 260 -1.14 -13.44 -4.28
CA THR A 260 -0.14 -13.96 -3.33
C THR A 260 -0.39 -13.70 -1.84
N ALA A 261 -1.38 -12.90 -1.51
CA ALA A 261 -1.76 -12.60 -0.13
C ALA A 261 -3.28 -12.76 0.04
N ASP A 262 -3.73 -13.16 1.20
CA ASP A 262 -5.16 -13.29 1.52
C ASP A 262 -5.54 -12.61 2.82
N VAL A 263 -4.89 -13.01 3.91
CA VAL A 263 -5.15 -12.52 5.26
C VAL A 263 -4.09 -11.52 5.65
N ILE A 264 -4.56 -10.40 6.16
CA ILE A 264 -3.70 -9.36 6.73
C ILE A 264 -4.11 -9.15 8.19
N GLY A 265 -3.12 -8.93 9.04
CA GLY A 265 -3.30 -8.59 10.44
C GLY A 265 -2.60 -7.28 10.77
N TRP A 266 -3.23 -6.48 11.63
CA TRP A 266 -2.71 -5.18 12.04
C TRP A 266 -2.77 -5.05 13.55
N GLU A 267 -1.69 -4.65 14.19
CA GLU A 267 -1.68 -4.40 15.63
C GLU A 267 -0.75 -3.26 16.05
N LYS A 268 -0.98 -2.75 17.26
CA LYS A 268 0.08 -2.10 18.02
C LYS A 268 0.90 -3.17 18.68
N ILE A 269 2.20 -3.06 18.67
CA ILE A 269 3.10 -4.03 19.27
C ILE A 269 2.67 -4.32 20.73
N PRO A 270 2.45 -5.58 21.12
CA PRO A 270 2.04 -5.93 22.46
C PRO A 270 3.02 -5.48 23.54
N ALA A 271 2.51 -5.17 24.74
CA ALA A 271 3.32 -4.59 25.81
C ALA A 271 4.52 -5.45 26.22
N HIS A 272 4.41 -6.78 26.17
CA HIS A 272 5.52 -7.69 26.52
C HIS A 272 6.71 -7.59 25.55
N LEU A 273 6.47 -7.22 24.29
CA LEU A 273 7.50 -7.03 23.26
C LEU A 273 8.08 -5.60 23.27
N ARG A 274 7.51 -4.68 24.04
CA ARG A 274 8.04 -3.30 24.23
C ARG A 274 9.04 -3.20 25.38
N LYS A 275 9.32 -4.32 26.02
CA LYS A 275 10.27 -4.35 27.15
C LYS A 275 11.66 -3.95 26.67
N GLY A 276 12.23 -2.93 27.34
CA GLY A 276 13.54 -2.39 26.96
C GLY A 276 13.51 -1.22 25.97
N TRP A 277 12.35 -0.86 25.43
CA TRP A 277 12.25 0.32 24.57
C TRP A 277 12.58 1.61 25.33
N SER A 278 13.25 2.53 24.67
CA SER A 278 13.59 3.82 25.23
C SER A 278 12.36 4.72 25.41
N ASN A 279 12.45 5.70 26.30
CA ASN A 279 11.41 6.74 26.45
C ASN A 279 11.24 7.55 25.15
N GLU A 280 12.30 7.70 24.36
CA GLU A 280 12.25 8.36 23.05
C GLU A 280 11.36 7.58 22.10
N THR A 281 11.58 6.27 21.94
CA THR A 281 10.76 5.38 21.12
C THR A 281 9.28 5.43 21.56
N LEU A 282 9.03 5.26 22.87
CA LEU A 282 7.66 5.26 23.40
C LEU A 282 6.95 6.60 23.15
N SER A 283 7.66 7.73 23.36
CA SER A 283 7.12 9.07 23.12
C SER A 283 6.89 9.37 21.65
N ALA A 284 7.75 8.88 20.76
CA ALA A 284 7.59 9.05 19.32
C ALA A 284 6.37 8.29 18.80
N LEU A 285 6.19 7.04 19.23
CA LEU A 285 5.03 6.21 18.84
C LEU A 285 3.71 6.71 19.46
N ALA A 286 3.74 7.33 20.64
CA ALA A 286 2.57 7.93 21.28
C ALA A 286 1.96 9.11 20.51
N LYS A 287 2.70 9.70 19.56
CA LYS A 287 2.19 10.77 18.68
C LYS A 287 1.21 10.27 17.62
N PHE A 288 1.27 8.98 17.29
CA PHE A 288 0.31 8.37 16.36
C PHE A 288 -1.05 8.14 17.03
N PRO A 289 -2.15 8.32 16.31
CA PRO A 289 -3.49 8.03 16.81
C PRO A 289 -3.61 6.63 17.41
N LYS A 290 -4.53 6.47 18.36
CA LYS A 290 -4.75 5.18 19.04
C LYS A 290 -5.15 4.05 18.10
N ASP A 291 -5.85 4.37 17.02
CA ASP A 291 -6.30 3.44 15.98
C ASP A 291 -5.26 3.17 14.88
N TRP A 292 -4.09 3.84 14.92
CA TRP A 292 -3.00 3.63 13.99
C TRP A 292 -2.17 2.40 14.38
N PRO A 293 -2.13 1.33 13.57
CA PRO A 293 -1.28 0.16 13.85
C PRO A 293 0.21 0.51 13.70
N GLU A 294 1.05 -0.23 14.40
CA GLU A 294 2.51 -0.09 14.31
C GLU A 294 3.12 -1.17 13.39
N ALA A 295 2.48 -2.33 13.35
CA ALA A 295 2.90 -3.46 12.53
C ALA A 295 1.75 -4.03 11.69
N GLU A 296 2.12 -4.53 10.52
CA GLU A 296 1.27 -5.32 9.63
C GLU A 296 1.87 -6.71 9.47
N TYR A 297 1.00 -7.73 9.41
CA TYR A 297 1.36 -9.11 9.12
C TYR A 297 0.57 -9.59 7.91
N ILE A 298 1.27 -10.09 6.87
CA ILE A 298 0.64 -10.52 5.62
C ILE A 298 0.90 -12.03 5.45
N SER A 299 -0.18 -12.79 5.23
CA SER A 299 -0.06 -14.18 4.81
C SER A 299 0.52 -14.26 3.39
N LEU A 300 1.64 -14.93 3.23
CA LEU A 300 2.25 -15.14 1.92
C LEU A 300 2.47 -16.65 1.72
N GLY A 301 1.74 -17.25 0.77
CA GLY A 301 1.96 -18.63 0.37
C GLY A 301 3.06 -18.74 -0.67
N SER A 302 4.27 -18.34 -0.29
CA SER A 302 5.46 -18.39 -1.13
C SER A 302 6.71 -18.27 -0.28
N TRP A 303 7.86 -18.50 -0.90
CA TRP A 303 9.18 -18.19 -0.36
C TRP A 303 9.41 -16.68 -0.28
N LEU A 304 10.07 -16.25 0.80
CA LEU A 304 10.65 -14.92 0.93
C LEU A 304 12.04 -15.05 1.55
N GLY A 305 13.09 -14.79 0.77
CA GLY A 305 14.49 -14.89 1.16
C GLY A 305 15.17 -13.56 1.41
N GLU A 306 16.51 -13.56 1.44
CA GLU A 306 17.34 -12.38 1.73
C GLU A 306 17.38 -11.40 0.56
N ASP A 307 17.70 -11.89 -0.65
CA ASP A 307 17.88 -11.05 -1.81
C ASP A 307 16.58 -10.69 -2.50
N PHE A 308 16.48 -9.45 -3.00
CA PHE A 308 15.29 -9.00 -3.71
C PHE A 308 14.97 -9.87 -4.93
N ASP A 309 15.99 -10.23 -5.72
CA ASP A 309 15.82 -11.04 -6.93
C ASP A 309 15.53 -12.51 -6.58
N SER A 310 16.01 -13.01 -5.44
CA SER A 310 15.80 -14.37 -4.96
C SER A 310 14.60 -14.52 -4.01
N ARG A 311 14.03 -13.42 -3.53
CA ARG A 311 12.91 -13.49 -2.56
C ARG A 311 11.67 -14.21 -3.09
N PHE A 312 11.47 -14.22 -4.41
CA PHE A 312 10.46 -15.01 -5.11
C PHE A 312 11.06 -16.20 -5.85
N ALA A 313 12.37 -16.38 -5.78
CA ALA A 313 13.06 -17.55 -6.30
C ALA A 313 12.91 -18.67 -5.26
N ASP A 314 11.92 -19.51 -5.49
CA ASP A 314 11.69 -20.69 -4.68
C ASP A 314 12.93 -21.61 -4.73
N PRO A 315 13.37 -22.21 -3.62
CA PRO A 315 14.53 -23.12 -3.60
C PRO A 315 14.43 -24.32 -4.53
N ALA A 316 13.27 -24.62 -5.09
CA ALA A 316 13.01 -25.72 -6.03
C ALA A 316 13.42 -27.11 -5.47
N ASP A 317 13.30 -27.28 -4.16
CA ASP A 317 13.66 -28.49 -3.42
C ASP A 317 12.48 -29.46 -3.20
N GLY A 318 11.34 -29.17 -3.86
CA GLY A 318 10.12 -29.96 -3.81
C GLY A 318 9.20 -29.67 -2.62
N TYR A 319 9.55 -28.71 -1.77
CA TYR A 319 8.69 -28.25 -0.68
C TYR A 319 7.86 -27.04 -1.08
N ASN A 320 6.74 -26.85 -0.39
CA ASN A 320 5.97 -25.62 -0.39
C ASN A 320 6.43 -24.73 0.76
N TYR A 321 6.39 -23.43 0.53
CA TYR A 321 6.81 -22.41 1.49
C TYR A 321 5.66 -21.49 1.88
N GLY A 322 5.66 -21.13 3.16
CA GLY A 322 4.76 -20.13 3.72
C GLY A 322 5.55 -19.12 4.53
N THR A 323 5.26 -17.84 4.30
CA THR A 323 5.90 -16.73 4.99
C THR A 323 4.87 -15.91 5.74
N LEU A 324 5.14 -15.57 6.99
CA LEU A 324 4.48 -14.43 7.62
C LEU A 324 5.35 -13.19 7.38
N VAL A 325 4.85 -12.31 6.53
CA VAL A 325 5.50 -11.03 6.22
C VAL A 325 5.19 -10.06 7.35
N CYS A 326 6.18 -9.32 7.82
CA CYS A 326 6.06 -8.22 8.77
C CYS A 326 6.33 -6.90 8.06
N ALA A 327 5.51 -5.89 8.30
CA ALA A 327 5.79 -4.53 7.82
C ALA A 327 5.67 -3.50 8.94
N VAL A 328 6.53 -2.48 8.90
CA VAL A 328 6.50 -1.33 9.82
C VAL A 328 5.59 -0.25 9.21
N THR A 329 4.55 0.17 9.95
CA THR A 329 3.51 1.07 9.44
C THR A 329 3.43 2.42 10.15
N THR A 330 4.43 2.68 10.99
CA THR A 330 4.67 3.98 11.66
C THR A 330 6.06 4.52 11.30
N PRO A 331 6.43 4.66 10.01
CA PRO A 331 7.78 5.09 9.67
C PRO A 331 8.06 6.49 10.19
N LEU A 332 9.07 6.62 11.03
CA LEU A 332 9.59 7.89 11.55
C LEU A 332 10.85 8.33 10.81
N SER A 333 11.57 7.40 10.20
CA SER A 333 12.65 7.70 9.26
C SER A 333 12.12 8.49 8.06
N ARG A 334 12.92 9.41 7.54
CA ARG A 334 12.57 10.25 6.39
C ARG A 334 13.65 10.18 5.34
N GLY A 335 13.26 9.80 4.14
CA GLY A 335 14.11 9.78 2.97
C GLY A 335 13.98 11.02 2.10
N SER A 336 14.61 10.97 0.93
CA SER A 336 14.57 12.05 -0.05
C SER A 336 14.71 11.56 -1.47
N VAL A 337 14.26 12.40 -2.39
CA VAL A 337 14.49 12.32 -3.83
C VAL A 337 15.22 13.58 -4.26
N SER A 338 16.30 13.45 -5.02
CA SER A 338 17.06 14.57 -5.57
C SER A 338 17.42 14.31 -7.03
N ILE A 339 18.06 15.28 -7.66
CA ILE A 339 18.49 15.19 -9.07
C ILE A 339 20.01 15.37 -9.17
N SER A 340 20.62 14.67 -10.13
CA SER A 340 22.01 14.81 -10.53
C SER A 340 22.17 15.42 -11.93
N SER A 341 21.05 15.72 -12.59
CA SER A 341 21.03 16.26 -13.96
C SER A 341 19.79 17.13 -14.18
N ALA A 342 19.89 18.08 -15.09
CA ALA A 342 18.76 18.86 -15.60
C ALA A 342 17.91 18.08 -16.63
N ASP A 343 18.22 16.82 -16.90
CA ASP A 343 17.53 15.97 -17.85
C ASP A 343 16.75 14.86 -17.11
N THR A 344 15.43 14.79 -17.31
CA THR A 344 14.55 13.75 -16.73
C THR A 344 14.83 12.33 -17.26
N ALA A 345 15.63 12.17 -18.33
CA ALA A 345 16.09 10.86 -18.77
C ALA A 345 17.12 10.23 -17.84
N VAL A 346 17.81 11.05 -17.02
CA VAL A 346 18.70 10.58 -15.96
C VAL A 346 17.85 10.29 -14.72
N GLN A 347 17.96 9.08 -14.20
CA GLN A 347 17.19 8.67 -13.01
C GLN A 347 17.48 9.59 -11.82
N PRO A 348 16.48 9.92 -10.99
CA PRO A 348 16.68 10.70 -9.78
C PRO A 348 17.50 9.91 -8.75
N ILE A 349 18.16 10.63 -7.84
CA ILE A 349 18.81 10.04 -6.67
C ILE A 349 17.70 9.78 -5.64
N ILE A 350 17.50 8.53 -5.27
CA ILE A 350 16.48 8.10 -4.30
C ILE A 350 17.20 7.56 -3.06
N ASP A 351 16.98 8.21 -1.93
CA ASP A 351 17.48 7.76 -0.62
C ASP A 351 16.26 7.50 0.29
N PRO A 352 15.88 6.23 0.50
CA PRO A 352 14.78 5.89 1.40
C PRO A 352 15.07 6.18 2.85
N ASN A 353 16.35 6.14 3.26
CA ASN A 353 16.84 6.37 4.61
C ASN A 353 16.09 5.56 5.70
N SER A 354 15.63 4.34 5.35
CA SER A 354 14.81 3.47 6.20
C SER A 354 15.59 3.01 7.44
N LEU A 355 14.86 2.74 8.54
CA LEU A 355 15.41 2.21 9.80
C LEU A 355 16.53 3.07 10.43
N THR A 356 16.55 4.39 10.14
CA THR A 356 17.49 5.33 10.75
C THR A 356 16.95 5.93 12.05
N HIS A 357 15.63 5.98 12.23
CA HIS A 357 15.01 6.35 13.49
C HIS A 357 14.94 5.14 14.43
N PRO A 358 15.37 5.25 15.71
CA PRO A 358 15.40 4.10 16.63
C PRO A 358 14.07 3.39 16.79
N ALA A 359 12.96 4.12 16.84
CA ALA A 359 11.64 3.54 16.99
C ALA A 359 11.23 2.63 15.80
N ASP A 360 11.71 2.90 14.59
CA ASP A 360 11.44 2.05 13.43
C ASP A 360 12.15 0.70 13.58
N ALA A 361 13.38 0.71 14.10
CA ALA A 361 14.15 -0.50 14.39
C ALA A 361 13.52 -1.31 15.55
N ASP A 362 13.09 -0.63 16.62
CA ASP A 362 12.43 -1.27 17.77
C ASP A 362 11.13 -1.95 17.35
N VAL A 363 10.29 -1.27 16.55
CA VAL A 363 9.05 -1.86 16.00
C VAL A 363 9.37 -3.03 15.08
N ALA A 364 10.37 -2.90 14.21
CA ALA A 364 10.75 -3.96 13.29
C ALA A 364 11.20 -5.23 14.04
N VAL A 365 12.10 -5.10 15.02
CA VAL A 365 12.54 -6.24 15.85
C VAL A 365 11.37 -6.86 16.62
N ALA A 366 10.48 -6.06 17.19
CA ALA A 366 9.33 -6.55 17.93
C ALA A 366 8.32 -7.27 17.02
N ALA A 367 8.05 -6.74 15.83
CA ALA A 367 7.17 -7.40 14.85
C ALA A 367 7.77 -8.74 14.37
N PHE A 368 9.08 -8.82 14.19
CA PHE A 368 9.77 -10.07 13.90
C PHE A 368 9.56 -11.11 15.03
N LYS A 369 9.79 -10.73 16.29
CA LYS A 369 9.55 -11.60 17.44
C LYS A 369 8.08 -12.04 17.51
N ARG A 370 7.14 -11.14 17.21
CA ARG A 370 5.73 -11.44 17.16
C ARG A 370 5.38 -12.49 16.10
N ALA A 371 6.02 -12.43 14.95
CA ALA A 371 5.85 -13.42 13.89
C ALA A 371 6.41 -14.80 14.32
N ARG A 372 7.47 -14.84 15.11
CA ARG A 372 7.94 -16.09 15.72
C ARG A 372 6.93 -16.64 16.77
N GLU A 373 6.31 -15.79 17.58
CA GLU A 373 5.23 -16.21 18.47
C GLU A 373 4.07 -16.82 17.67
N PHE A 374 3.72 -16.25 16.53
CA PHE A 374 2.71 -16.81 15.63
C PHE A 374 3.09 -18.21 15.14
N TRP A 375 4.30 -18.41 14.60
CA TRP A 375 4.78 -19.72 14.12
C TRP A 375 4.92 -20.73 15.26
N ALA A 376 5.17 -20.28 16.49
CA ALA A 376 5.27 -21.14 17.67
C ALA A 376 3.91 -21.62 18.22
N THR A 377 2.77 -21.15 17.68
CA THR A 377 1.43 -21.59 18.11
C THR A 377 1.18 -23.06 17.75
N ASP A 378 0.37 -23.76 18.53
CA ASP A 378 0.01 -25.16 18.24
C ASP A 378 -0.73 -25.35 16.92
N VAL A 379 -1.36 -24.27 16.41
CA VAL A 379 -1.99 -24.26 15.09
C VAL A 379 -0.92 -24.32 14.02
N MET A 380 0.04 -23.40 14.04
CA MET A 380 1.04 -23.26 12.99
C MET A 380 2.05 -24.41 12.98
N LYS A 381 2.38 -24.99 14.13
CA LYS A 381 3.21 -26.21 14.25
C LYS A 381 2.64 -27.43 13.50
N LYS A 382 1.33 -27.49 13.28
CA LYS A 382 0.70 -28.57 12.49
C LYS A 382 0.87 -28.37 10.99
N LEU A 383 1.09 -27.13 10.56
CA LEU A 383 1.30 -26.78 9.17
C LEU A 383 2.78 -26.78 8.79
N ALA A 384 3.65 -26.31 9.70
CA ALA A 384 5.09 -26.18 9.50
C ALA A 384 5.77 -27.56 9.40
N ILE A 385 6.79 -27.65 8.55
CA ILE A 385 7.67 -28.83 8.39
C ILE A 385 9.07 -28.42 8.84
N GLY A 386 9.52 -28.97 9.98
CA GLY A 386 10.82 -28.65 10.56
C GLY A 386 10.90 -27.25 11.15
N ASP A 387 12.12 -26.72 11.18
CA ASP A 387 12.44 -25.45 11.78
C ASP A 387 12.24 -24.26 10.82
N GLU A 388 12.38 -23.05 11.34
CA GLU A 388 12.43 -21.82 10.57
C GLU A 388 13.55 -21.87 9.51
N ILE A 389 13.18 -21.73 8.23
CA ILE A 389 14.14 -21.80 7.12
C ILE A 389 14.80 -20.46 6.87
N TYR A 390 14.04 -19.36 7.01
CA TYR A 390 14.57 -18.01 6.82
C TYR A 390 13.98 -17.06 7.86
N PRO A 391 14.84 -16.25 8.51
CA PRO A 391 16.30 -16.20 8.40
C PRO A 391 17.02 -17.37 9.10
N GLY A 392 16.30 -18.21 9.84
CA GLY A 392 16.82 -19.36 10.56
C GLY A 392 16.94 -19.13 12.07
N PRO A 393 16.96 -20.22 12.86
CA PRO A 393 16.92 -20.15 14.32
C PRO A 393 18.15 -19.51 14.97
N ASP A 394 19.28 -19.45 14.25
CA ASP A 394 20.53 -18.86 14.74
C ASP A 394 20.46 -17.32 14.84
N VAL A 395 19.50 -16.68 14.17
CA VAL A 395 19.23 -15.24 14.29
C VAL A 395 18.36 -15.02 15.53
N ALA A 396 18.98 -14.87 16.72
CA ALA A 396 18.28 -14.96 18.01
C ALA A 396 18.24 -13.64 18.81
N THR A 397 19.33 -12.87 18.83
CA THR A 397 19.38 -11.58 19.56
C THR A 397 18.75 -10.45 18.79
N ASP A 398 18.42 -9.35 19.47
CA ASP A 398 17.82 -8.16 18.85
C ASP A 398 18.75 -7.55 17.79
N GLU A 399 20.04 -7.57 18.04
CA GLU A 399 21.07 -7.08 17.13
C GLU A 399 21.15 -7.97 15.87
N GLU A 400 21.12 -9.30 16.01
CA GLU A 400 21.12 -10.24 14.88
C GLU A 400 19.84 -10.14 14.07
N ILE A 401 18.67 -10.01 14.73
CA ILE A 401 17.39 -9.80 14.10
C ILE A 401 17.40 -8.51 13.29
N LEU A 402 17.82 -7.39 13.88
CA LEU A 402 17.91 -6.12 13.18
C LEU A 402 18.91 -6.16 12.02
N ALA A 403 20.05 -6.83 12.20
CA ALA A 403 21.01 -7.02 11.12
C ALA A 403 20.44 -7.85 9.97
N SER A 404 19.69 -8.91 10.27
CA SER A 404 18.98 -9.71 9.27
C SER A 404 17.91 -8.87 8.54
N ILE A 405 17.10 -8.12 9.28
CA ILE A 405 16.11 -7.21 8.68
C ILE A 405 16.79 -6.22 7.74
N ARG A 406 17.88 -5.58 8.16
CA ARG A 406 18.60 -4.61 7.33
C ARG A 406 19.19 -5.18 6.04
N ARG A 407 19.48 -6.49 5.99
CA ARG A 407 19.94 -7.16 4.77
C ARG A 407 18.79 -7.54 3.84
N SER A 408 17.59 -7.82 4.41
CA SER A 408 16.48 -8.43 3.67
C SER A 408 15.26 -7.55 3.47
N TYR A 409 15.15 -6.41 4.18
CA TYR A 409 13.97 -5.57 4.03
C TYR A 409 13.84 -5.03 2.61
N ASN A 410 12.61 -4.83 2.21
CA ASN A 410 12.28 -4.16 0.97
C ASN A 410 11.13 -3.17 1.19
N ALA A 411 10.96 -2.22 0.26
CA ALA A 411 9.79 -1.37 0.22
C ALA A 411 8.55 -2.19 -0.17
N ILE A 412 7.42 -2.00 0.52
CA ILE A 412 6.16 -2.62 0.13
C ILE A 412 5.41 -1.79 -0.94
N TYR A 413 6.16 -0.97 -1.70
CA TYR A 413 5.67 -0.13 -2.79
C TYR A 413 4.72 0.99 -2.33
N HIS A 414 4.92 1.51 -1.12
CA HIS A 414 4.10 2.57 -0.53
C HIS A 414 4.80 3.93 -0.47
N ALA A 415 5.90 4.12 -1.21
CA ALA A 415 6.61 5.39 -1.27
C ALA A 415 5.64 6.57 -1.48
N SER A 416 5.82 7.66 -0.70
CA SER A 416 4.87 8.77 -0.63
C SER A 416 5.53 10.06 -0.13
N CYS A 417 4.84 11.19 -0.19
CA CYS A 417 5.11 12.43 0.56
C CYS A 417 6.27 13.31 0.06
N THR A 418 6.82 13.07 -1.12
CA THR A 418 8.00 13.81 -1.65
C THR A 418 7.68 15.20 -2.22
N ASN A 419 6.40 15.56 -2.33
CA ASN A 419 5.91 16.91 -2.65
C ASN A 419 4.79 17.28 -1.65
N LYS A 420 5.11 17.19 -0.37
CA LYS A 420 4.20 17.27 0.77
C LYS A 420 3.14 18.35 0.63
N MET A 421 1.86 17.96 0.75
CA MET A 421 0.76 18.89 0.96
C MET A 421 0.84 19.46 2.38
N GLY A 422 0.61 20.77 2.53
CA GLY A 422 0.67 21.41 3.84
C GLY A 422 0.16 22.83 3.84
N LYS A 423 0.20 23.44 5.03
CA LYS A 423 -0.13 24.85 5.22
C LYS A 423 0.93 25.74 4.56
N LYS A 424 0.55 26.97 4.23
CA LYS A 424 1.43 27.92 3.53
C LYS A 424 2.69 28.27 4.32
N ASP A 425 2.62 28.24 5.64
CA ASP A 425 3.70 28.53 6.59
C ASP A 425 4.59 27.32 6.92
N ASP A 426 4.21 26.12 6.47
CA ASP A 426 5.10 24.94 6.56
C ASP A 426 6.22 25.06 5.53
N PRO A 427 7.50 25.13 5.95
CA PRO A 427 8.63 25.27 5.05
C PRO A 427 8.84 24.06 4.12
N LEU A 428 8.31 22.88 4.49
CA LEU A 428 8.37 21.67 3.68
C LEU A 428 7.15 21.47 2.79
N ALA A 429 6.12 22.31 2.91
CA ALA A 429 4.95 22.22 2.05
C ALA A 429 5.29 22.61 0.61
N VAL A 430 4.98 21.72 -0.33
CA VAL A 430 5.15 21.93 -1.77
C VAL A 430 3.82 22.32 -2.42
N VAL A 431 2.73 21.69 -1.97
CA VAL A 431 1.39 21.95 -2.50
C VAL A 431 0.40 22.34 -1.41
N ASP A 432 -0.61 23.13 -1.79
CA ASP A 432 -1.72 23.48 -0.91
C ASP A 432 -2.76 22.33 -0.83
N PRO A 433 -3.82 22.44 0.03
CA PRO A 433 -4.87 21.42 0.13
C PRO A 433 -5.65 21.12 -1.17
N LYS A 434 -5.51 21.95 -2.19
CA LYS A 434 -6.05 21.75 -3.54
C LYS A 434 -5.00 21.24 -4.53
N ALA A 435 -3.88 20.72 -3.99
CA ALA A 435 -2.74 20.20 -4.75
C ALA A 435 -2.03 21.24 -5.66
N ARG A 436 -2.25 22.54 -5.47
CA ARG A 436 -1.60 23.61 -6.25
C ARG A 436 -0.20 23.86 -5.71
N VAL A 437 0.77 23.93 -6.60
CA VAL A 437 2.18 24.15 -6.24
C VAL A 437 2.41 25.58 -5.74
N TYR A 438 2.95 25.74 -4.55
CA TYR A 438 3.28 27.06 -4.00
C TYR A 438 4.38 27.77 -4.79
N GLY A 439 4.23 29.09 -4.95
CA GLY A 439 5.22 29.97 -5.60
C GLY A 439 5.11 30.03 -7.14
N VAL A 440 4.21 29.26 -7.74
CA VAL A 440 3.88 29.28 -9.18
C VAL A 440 2.37 29.27 -9.38
N LYS A 441 1.92 29.48 -10.62
CA LYS A 441 0.50 29.49 -10.99
C LYS A 441 0.22 28.35 -11.98
N ASN A 442 -1.01 27.87 -12.01
CA ASN A 442 -1.52 26.87 -12.99
C ASN A 442 -0.72 25.57 -13.03
N LEU A 443 -0.21 25.14 -11.88
CA LEU A 443 0.52 23.88 -11.71
C LEU A 443 -0.01 23.15 -10.49
N ARG A 444 -0.35 21.88 -10.65
CA ARG A 444 -0.71 20.96 -9.56
C ARG A 444 0.15 19.71 -9.58
N VAL A 445 0.26 19.07 -8.41
CA VAL A 445 0.82 17.70 -8.27
C VAL A 445 -0.26 16.82 -7.67
N VAL A 446 -0.68 15.78 -8.41
CA VAL A 446 -1.80 14.91 -8.02
C VAL A 446 -1.37 13.45 -8.14
N ASP A 447 -0.65 12.98 -7.14
CA ASP A 447 -0.24 11.59 -6.92
C ASP A 447 0.17 11.40 -5.45
N ALA A 448 0.70 10.24 -5.08
CA ALA A 448 1.11 9.97 -3.70
C ALA A 448 2.28 10.84 -3.22
N SER A 449 3.01 11.54 -4.10
CA SER A 449 4.02 12.51 -3.68
C SER A 449 3.40 13.68 -2.92
N ALA A 450 2.15 14.03 -3.22
CA ALA A 450 1.42 15.11 -2.57
C ALA A 450 0.85 14.74 -1.18
N PHE A 451 0.94 13.50 -0.74
CA PHE A 451 0.48 13.13 0.60
C PHE A 451 1.23 13.93 1.68
N PRO A 452 0.55 14.46 2.70
CA PRO A 452 1.21 15.11 3.84
C PRO A 452 1.91 14.12 4.75
N LEU A 453 1.33 12.92 4.85
CA LEU A 453 1.81 11.77 5.61
C LEU A 453 1.36 10.48 4.90
N LEU A 454 2.09 9.40 5.09
CA LEU A 454 1.69 8.07 4.60
C LEU A 454 0.72 7.45 5.62
N PRO A 455 -0.60 7.31 5.29
CA PRO A 455 -1.54 6.65 6.18
C PRO A 455 -1.19 5.17 6.35
N PRO A 456 -1.54 4.53 7.48
CA PRO A 456 -1.29 3.11 7.65
C PRO A 456 -2.13 2.31 6.66
N GLY A 457 -1.57 1.20 6.19
CA GLY A 457 -2.20 0.39 5.17
C GLY A 457 -1.67 0.66 3.77
N HIS A 458 -2.30 0.00 2.80
CA HIS A 458 -1.91 0.12 1.40
C HIS A 458 -2.55 1.37 0.77
N PRO A 459 -1.77 2.30 0.19
CA PRO A 459 -2.26 3.65 -0.14
C PRO A 459 -3.05 3.74 -1.44
N GLU A 460 -3.22 2.65 -2.22
CA GLU A 460 -3.85 2.67 -3.55
C GLU A 460 -5.22 3.38 -3.53
N SER A 461 -6.09 3.03 -2.60
CA SER A 461 -7.42 3.64 -2.49
C SER A 461 -7.35 5.13 -2.14
N THR A 462 -6.35 5.53 -1.34
CA THR A 462 -6.14 6.94 -0.96
C THR A 462 -5.68 7.77 -2.15
N VAL A 463 -4.86 7.19 -3.05
CA VAL A 463 -4.46 7.85 -4.31
C VAL A 463 -5.69 8.12 -5.18
N TYR A 464 -6.57 7.12 -5.36
CA TYR A 464 -7.81 7.31 -6.14
C TYR A 464 -8.75 8.34 -5.51
N ALA A 465 -8.95 8.29 -4.19
CA ALA A 465 -9.80 9.24 -3.50
C ALA A 465 -9.26 10.69 -3.59
N LEU A 466 -7.94 10.87 -3.48
CA LEU A 466 -7.30 12.16 -3.69
C LEU A 466 -7.52 12.66 -5.12
N ALA A 467 -7.30 11.81 -6.12
CA ALA A 467 -7.48 12.16 -7.53
C ALA A 467 -8.93 12.57 -7.83
N GLU A 468 -9.93 11.83 -7.33
CA GLU A 468 -11.34 12.17 -7.47
C GLU A 468 -11.68 13.52 -6.84
N LYS A 469 -11.17 13.77 -5.62
CA LYS A 469 -11.40 15.03 -4.91
C LYS A 469 -10.78 16.22 -5.65
N ILE A 470 -9.54 16.07 -6.11
CA ILE A 470 -8.85 17.17 -6.82
C ILE A 470 -9.44 17.37 -8.23
N ALA A 471 -9.83 16.30 -8.92
CA ALA A 471 -10.52 16.40 -10.21
C ALA A 471 -11.83 17.21 -10.09
N CYS A 472 -12.57 17.02 -8.99
CA CYS A 472 -13.76 17.80 -8.68
C CYS A 472 -13.43 19.30 -8.48
N ASP A 473 -12.37 19.61 -7.73
CA ASP A 473 -11.92 21.01 -7.56
C ASP A 473 -11.50 21.65 -8.90
N ILE A 474 -10.82 20.91 -9.77
CA ILE A 474 -10.43 21.37 -11.10
C ILE A 474 -11.66 21.67 -11.98
N ALA A 475 -12.66 20.81 -11.94
CA ALA A 475 -13.89 20.97 -12.69
C ALA A 475 -14.71 22.20 -12.24
N GLY A 476 -14.57 22.59 -10.97
CA GLY A 476 -15.16 23.81 -10.40
C GLY A 476 -16.68 23.77 -10.19
N ASN A 477 -17.36 22.73 -10.66
CA ASN A 477 -18.82 22.61 -10.63
C ASN A 477 -19.31 21.22 -10.17
N CYS A 478 -18.45 20.40 -9.61
CA CYS A 478 -18.88 19.12 -9.09
C CYS A 478 -19.27 19.25 -7.60
N ALA A 479 -20.38 18.62 -7.24
CA ALA A 479 -20.77 18.48 -5.85
C ALA A 479 -19.97 17.39 -5.15
N GLU A 480 -19.77 17.53 -3.82
CA GLU A 480 -19.26 16.44 -2.98
C GLU A 480 -20.15 15.21 -3.20
N PRO A 481 -19.58 14.02 -3.48
CA PRO A 481 -20.39 12.83 -3.70
C PRO A 481 -21.19 12.49 -2.43
N PRO A 482 -22.43 12.00 -2.55
CA PRO A 482 -23.20 11.58 -1.39
C PRO A 482 -22.56 10.36 -0.74
N LEU A 483 -22.63 10.29 0.59
CA LEU A 483 -22.23 9.09 1.33
C LEU A 483 -23.16 7.94 0.94
N GLN A 484 -22.60 6.82 0.50
CA GLN A 484 -23.37 5.62 0.18
C GLN A 484 -23.63 4.84 1.47
N THR A 485 -24.87 4.92 1.99
CA THR A 485 -25.26 4.29 3.28
C THR A 485 -26.31 3.19 3.14
N ASN A 486 -26.95 3.04 1.97
CA ASN A 486 -28.14 2.23 1.79
C ASN A 486 -27.87 0.89 1.08
N TYR A 487 -26.88 0.14 1.55
CA TYR A 487 -26.74 -1.24 1.13
C TYR A 487 -27.17 -2.15 2.29
N PRO A 488 -27.94 -3.24 2.04
CA PRO A 488 -28.26 -4.18 3.09
C PRO A 488 -26.95 -4.72 3.66
N THR A 489 -26.73 -4.47 4.94
CA THR A 489 -25.69 -5.18 5.69
C THR A 489 -26.01 -6.65 5.60
N ASN A 490 -25.07 -7.45 5.07
CA ASN A 490 -25.23 -8.89 5.12
C ASN A 490 -25.34 -9.28 6.60
N PRO A 491 -26.47 -9.86 7.09
CA PRO A 491 -26.61 -10.17 8.49
C PRO A 491 -25.45 -11.08 8.86
N MET A 492 -24.61 -10.63 9.78
CA MET A 492 -23.54 -11.45 10.35
C MET A 492 -24.18 -12.71 10.94
N ASN A 493 -24.12 -13.82 10.20
CA ASN A 493 -24.31 -15.12 10.80
C ASN A 493 -23.09 -15.38 11.70
N SER A 494 -23.19 -14.93 12.94
CA SER A 494 -22.18 -15.06 14.00
C SER A 494 -22.10 -16.49 14.54
N THR A 495 -22.27 -17.49 13.71
CA THR A 495 -22.10 -18.89 14.10
C THR A 495 -20.99 -19.51 13.28
N TYR A 496 -19.73 -19.28 13.70
CA TYR A 496 -18.70 -20.26 13.43
C TYR A 496 -19.14 -21.58 14.06
N PRO A 497 -19.14 -22.70 13.35
CA PRO A 497 -19.43 -23.99 13.95
C PRO A 497 -18.35 -24.23 15.04
N THR A 498 -18.78 -24.21 16.28
CA THR A 498 -17.96 -24.67 17.41
C THR A 498 -17.66 -26.14 17.16
N VAL A 499 -16.38 -26.47 17.01
CA VAL A 499 -15.91 -27.86 16.97
C VAL A 499 -16.40 -28.54 18.24
N PRO A 500 -17.20 -29.64 18.17
CA PRO A 500 -17.69 -30.30 19.35
C PRO A 500 -16.54 -30.91 20.14
N SER A 501 -16.30 -30.42 21.35
CA SER A 501 -15.42 -31.08 22.31
C SER A 501 -16.09 -32.37 22.80
N LYS A 502 -15.92 -33.46 22.09
CA LYS A 502 -16.25 -34.80 22.57
C LYS A 502 -14.96 -35.61 22.76
N CYS A 503 -14.31 -35.36 23.87
CA CYS A 503 -13.44 -36.38 24.48
C CYS A 503 -14.23 -37.00 25.64
N GLY A 504 -15.09 -37.97 25.32
CA GLY A 504 -15.79 -38.78 26.31
C GLY A 504 -14.83 -39.77 26.93
N LYS A 505 -14.51 -39.55 28.22
CA LYS A 505 -13.87 -40.60 29.06
C LYS A 505 -14.81 -41.81 29.16
N LYS A 506 -14.51 -42.89 28.48
CA LYS A 506 -15.04 -44.21 28.80
C LYS A 506 -14.34 -44.70 30.10
N ARG A 507 -15.08 -44.68 31.21
CA ARG A 507 -14.71 -45.53 32.36
C ARG A 507 -14.97 -46.97 31.97
N ARG A 508 -13.95 -47.80 32.16
CA ARG A 508 -14.08 -49.29 32.21
C ARG A 508 -14.53 -49.64 33.61
N ASN A 509 -15.63 -50.39 33.70
CA ASN A 509 -15.86 -51.40 34.73
C ASN A 509 -15.29 -52.71 34.23
#